data_af7fc9a8d4b5f806e73a211f4a0db46c
#
_entry.id   af7fc9a8d4b5f806e73a211f4a0db46c
#
_cell.length_a   1.000
_cell.length_b   1.000
_cell.length_c   1.000
_cell.angle_alpha   90.00
_cell.angle_beta   90.00
_cell.angle_gamma   90.00
#
_symmetry.space_group_name_H-M   'P 1'
#
loop_
_entity.id
_entity.type
_entity.pdbx_description
1 polymer ?
#
loop_
_entity_poly.entity_id
_entity_poly.type
_entity_poly.pdbx_seq_one_letter_code
_entity_poly.pdbx_strand_id
1 'polypeptide(L)'
;MKTLIIDSNNLIHRTWWTAKNQAKRSEDINLSNLHIYFTLNAIYSYVNKYKPDKTIAVWDEKLDYQVNKRKTEFADYKGNRSSDSTPHENNGHIKMMLACLGIPSIFPRELEADDIVAYICKKNEGKKVIVSVDQDFLQLVDDETILFDPIRKKEFIISKFEEMTGTAFNDWMTVKCLRGDKSDNVPGIPGFGKVKVKKFLDGNIDLTEEQQQIYNTNFSLFSLDKIDNMEAEKSYYQKQLDMPVNQDWRMFIDECKQRDFQRILNKQETWHTLFFLGNKLQSILG
;
A
#
# COMPACT_ATOMS: atom_id res chain seq x y z
N MET A 1 17.09 -9.59 -5.66
CA MET A 1 15.75 -9.37 -6.28
C MET A 1 15.17 -8.05 -5.78
N LYS A 2 14.43 -7.31 -6.62
CA LYS A 2 13.73 -6.08 -6.23
C LYS A 2 12.23 -6.25 -6.41
N THR A 3 11.47 -6.07 -5.33
CA THR A 3 10.01 -6.19 -5.34
C THR A 3 9.37 -4.81 -5.21
N LEU A 4 8.44 -4.47 -6.10
CA LEU A 4 7.59 -3.30 -6.01
C LEU A 4 6.22 -3.73 -5.44
N ILE A 5 5.84 -3.14 -4.32
CA ILE A 5 4.58 -3.43 -3.61
C ILE A 5 3.69 -2.21 -3.72
N ILE A 6 2.54 -2.36 -4.32
CA ILE A 6 1.58 -1.28 -4.55
C ILE A 6 0.42 -1.42 -3.57
N ASP A 7 0.26 -0.44 -2.71
CA ASP A 7 -0.97 -0.23 -1.95
C ASP A 7 -2.06 0.23 -2.93
N SER A 8 -2.87 -0.75 -3.38
CA SER A 8 -3.81 -0.52 -4.47
C SER A 8 -4.97 0.38 -4.05
N ASN A 9 -5.45 0.28 -2.81
CA ASN A 9 -6.56 1.11 -2.34
C ASN A 9 -6.15 2.58 -2.29
N ASN A 10 -4.97 2.87 -1.78
CA ASN A 10 -4.40 4.21 -1.80
C ASN A 10 -4.24 4.74 -3.24
N LEU A 11 -3.71 3.91 -4.13
CA LEU A 11 -3.51 4.27 -5.53
C LEU A 11 -4.82 4.59 -6.23
N ILE A 12 -5.83 3.68 -6.18
CA ILE A 12 -7.11 3.87 -6.89
C ILE A 12 -7.88 5.06 -6.35
N HIS A 13 -7.88 5.27 -5.03
CA HIS A 13 -8.50 6.43 -4.43
C HIS A 13 -7.89 7.74 -4.95
N ARG A 14 -6.59 7.83 -4.99
CA ARG A 14 -5.86 9.00 -5.46
C ARG A 14 -6.07 9.27 -6.96
N THR A 15 -6.02 8.22 -7.78
CA THR A 15 -6.23 8.34 -9.24
C THR A 15 -7.69 8.65 -9.57
N TRP A 16 -8.64 8.18 -8.76
CA TRP A 16 -10.05 8.56 -8.86
C TRP A 16 -10.26 10.06 -8.66
N TRP A 17 -9.71 10.62 -7.58
CA TRP A 17 -9.83 12.06 -7.34
C TRP A 17 -9.17 12.88 -8.44
N THR A 18 -8.05 12.42 -8.97
CA THR A 18 -7.39 13.05 -10.12
C THR A 18 -8.30 13.00 -11.36
N ALA A 19 -8.89 11.84 -11.66
CA ALA A 19 -9.81 11.66 -12.77
C ALA A 19 -11.07 12.53 -12.61
N LYS A 20 -11.67 12.52 -11.41
CA LYS A 20 -12.86 13.32 -11.08
C LYS A 20 -12.61 14.82 -11.24
N ASN A 21 -11.46 15.31 -10.81
CA ASN A 21 -11.11 16.73 -10.97
C ASN A 21 -10.84 17.09 -12.43
N GLN A 22 -10.31 16.18 -13.23
CA GLN A 22 -10.12 16.43 -14.66
C GLN A 22 -11.44 16.34 -15.43
N ALA A 23 -12.32 15.38 -15.11
CA ALA A 23 -13.62 15.23 -15.76
C ALA A 23 -14.55 16.44 -15.56
N LYS A 24 -14.41 17.18 -14.45
CA LYS A 24 -15.14 18.44 -14.24
C LYS A 24 -14.86 19.52 -15.29
N ARG A 25 -13.80 19.36 -16.09
CA ARG A 25 -13.39 20.36 -17.10
C ARG A 25 -13.98 20.11 -18.49
N SER A 26 -14.65 19.00 -18.71
CA SER A 26 -15.30 18.64 -19.97
C SER A 26 -16.41 17.62 -19.72
N GLU A 27 -17.59 17.85 -20.29
CA GLU A 27 -18.77 16.98 -20.15
C GLU A 27 -18.63 15.65 -20.91
N ASP A 28 -17.72 15.59 -21.91
CA ASP A 28 -17.55 14.42 -22.77
C ASP A 28 -16.58 13.36 -22.20
N ILE A 29 -16.01 13.58 -21.00
CA ILE A 29 -15.02 12.67 -20.45
C ILE A 29 -15.68 11.50 -19.72
N ASN A 30 -15.41 10.28 -20.19
CA ASN A 30 -15.76 9.05 -19.47
C ASN A 30 -14.87 8.91 -18.22
N LEU A 31 -15.43 9.23 -17.05
CA LEU A 31 -14.74 9.22 -15.77
C LEU A 31 -14.15 7.85 -15.42
N SER A 32 -14.89 6.77 -15.72
CA SER A 32 -14.45 5.40 -15.45
C SER A 32 -13.19 5.04 -16.26
N ASN A 33 -13.20 5.33 -17.57
CA ASN A 33 -12.05 5.10 -18.42
C ASN A 33 -10.85 5.97 -18.00
N LEU A 34 -11.10 7.23 -17.65
CA LEU A 34 -10.03 8.13 -17.18
C LEU A 34 -9.39 7.65 -15.88
N HIS A 35 -10.18 7.13 -14.95
CA HIS A 35 -9.70 6.56 -13.70
C HIS A 35 -8.80 5.34 -13.95
N ILE A 36 -9.27 4.38 -14.76
CA ILE A 36 -8.48 3.19 -15.15
C ILE A 36 -7.17 3.62 -15.81
N TYR A 37 -7.25 4.55 -16.77
CA TYR A 37 -6.08 5.08 -17.47
C TYR A 37 -5.05 5.68 -16.51
N PHE A 38 -5.47 6.54 -15.56
CA PHE A 38 -4.55 7.15 -14.59
C PHE A 38 -3.92 6.12 -13.66
N THR A 39 -4.68 5.10 -13.25
CA THR A 39 -4.16 4.02 -12.42
C THR A 39 -3.06 3.24 -13.16
N LEU A 40 -3.32 2.83 -14.40
CA LEU A 40 -2.33 2.13 -15.22
C LEU A 40 -1.06 2.96 -15.47
N ASN A 41 -1.22 4.26 -15.78
CA ASN A 41 -0.06 5.14 -16.01
C ASN A 41 0.76 5.39 -14.74
N ALA A 42 0.12 5.45 -13.57
CA ALA A 42 0.84 5.56 -12.30
C ALA A 42 1.68 4.30 -12.07
N ILE A 43 1.10 3.11 -12.24
CA ILE A 43 1.81 1.84 -12.12
C ILE A 43 2.96 1.75 -13.14
N TYR A 44 2.71 2.08 -14.40
CA TYR A 44 3.76 2.18 -15.43
C TYR A 44 4.91 3.06 -14.96
N SER A 45 4.61 4.23 -14.40
CA SER A 45 5.62 5.18 -13.93
C SER A 45 6.47 4.59 -12.81
N TYR A 46 5.85 3.85 -11.86
CA TYR A 46 6.57 3.22 -10.77
C TYR A 46 7.44 2.07 -11.25
N VAL A 47 6.89 1.18 -12.10
CA VAL A 47 7.66 0.07 -12.68
C VAL A 47 8.82 0.61 -13.51
N ASN A 48 8.59 1.67 -14.30
CA ASN A 48 9.65 2.31 -15.08
C ASN A 48 10.72 2.98 -14.22
N LYS A 49 10.33 3.60 -13.09
CA LYS A 49 11.27 4.25 -12.15
C LYS A 49 12.14 3.22 -11.44
N TYR A 50 11.54 2.18 -10.89
CA TYR A 50 12.21 1.26 -9.99
C TYR A 50 12.78 0.03 -10.69
N LYS A 51 12.30 -0.30 -11.91
CA LYS A 51 12.71 -1.50 -12.67
C LYS A 51 12.72 -2.74 -11.77
N PRO A 52 11.58 -3.10 -11.16
CA PRO A 52 11.51 -4.23 -10.23
C PRO A 52 11.56 -5.56 -11.00
N ASP A 53 12.05 -6.61 -10.32
CA ASP A 53 11.95 -7.98 -10.82
C ASP A 53 10.53 -8.54 -10.65
N LYS A 54 9.81 -8.07 -9.62
CA LYS A 54 8.42 -8.46 -9.35
C LYS A 54 7.62 -7.23 -8.89
N THR A 55 6.41 -7.08 -9.42
CA THR A 55 5.43 -6.09 -8.96
C THR A 55 4.23 -6.81 -8.39
N ILE A 56 3.73 -6.36 -7.23
CA ILE A 56 2.59 -6.96 -6.53
C ILE A 56 1.60 -5.85 -6.21
N ALA A 57 0.33 -6.05 -6.51
CA ALA A 57 -0.76 -5.16 -6.13
C ALA A 57 -1.51 -5.74 -4.92
N VAL A 58 -1.49 -5.04 -3.78
CA VAL A 58 -2.16 -5.45 -2.56
C VAL A 58 -3.45 -4.65 -2.41
N TRP A 59 -4.57 -5.35 -2.16
CA TRP A 59 -5.91 -4.78 -2.11
C TRP A 59 -6.50 -4.95 -0.72
N ASP A 60 -7.30 -4.01 -0.26
CA ASP A 60 -8.03 -4.08 1.01
C ASP A 60 -9.47 -4.59 0.82
N GLU A 61 -9.73 -5.25 -0.29
CA GLU A 61 -11.01 -5.91 -0.53
C GLU A 61 -10.97 -7.31 0.07
N LYS A 62 -11.86 -7.58 1.00
CA LYS A 62 -12.02 -8.93 1.54
C LYS A 62 -12.79 -9.79 0.57
N LEU A 63 -12.27 -10.97 0.27
CA LEU A 63 -12.94 -11.99 -0.53
C LEU A 63 -14.00 -12.73 0.28
N ASP A 64 -13.85 -12.80 1.62
CA ASP A 64 -14.76 -13.44 2.56
C ASP A 64 -15.33 -12.42 3.54
N TYR A 65 -16.59 -12.63 4.00
CA TYR A 65 -17.30 -11.75 4.95
C TYR A 65 -16.78 -11.86 6.39
N GLN A 66 -15.47 -11.96 6.57
CA GLN A 66 -14.91 -12.11 7.90
C GLN A 66 -14.73 -10.78 8.60
N VAL A 67 -14.87 -10.81 9.92
CA VAL A 67 -14.75 -9.64 10.78
C VAL A 67 -13.28 -9.22 10.83
N ASN A 68 -13.01 -7.94 10.57
CA ASN A 68 -11.68 -7.38 10.73
C ASN A 68 -11.20 -7.53 12.17
N LYS A 69 -10.05 -8.18 12.36
CA LYS A 69 -9.51 -8.49 13.69
C LYS A 69 -9.27 -7.23 14.52
N ARG A 70 -8.83 -6.12 13.93
CA ARG A 70 -8.67 -4.84 14.63
C ARG A 70 -9.99 -4.26 15.12
N LYS A 71 -11.09 -4.45 14.39
CA LYS A 71 -12.43 -4.05 14.84
C LYS A 71 -12.98 -4.90 15.99
N THR A 72 -12.53 -6.14 16.13
CA THR A 72 -12.87 -6.95 17.31
C THR A 72 -12.13 -6.51 18.56
N GLU A 73 -10.91 -5.97 18.39
CA GLU A 73 -10.10 -5.44 19.49
C GLU A 73 -10.54 -4.03 19.90
N PHE A 74 -10.97 -3.21 18.93
CA PHE A 74 -11.44 -1.85 19.15
C PHE A 74 -12.58 -1.52 18.19
N ALA A 75 -13.82 -1.52 18.69
CA ALA A 75 -15.04 -1.38 17.88
C ALA A 75 -15.06 -0.07 17.06
N ASP A 76 -14.52 1.02 17.60
CA ASP A 76 -14.49 2.32 16.97
C ASP A 76 -13.34 2.49 15.94
N TYR A 77 -12.51 1.47 15.75
CA TYR A 77 -11.41 1.50 14.78
C TYR A 77 -11.93 1.81 13.38
N LYS A 78 -11.39 2.88 12.77
CA LYS A 78 -11.83 3.40 11.46
C LYS A 78 -13.33 3.72 11.39
N GLY A 79 -14.00 3.95 12.55
CA GLY A 79 -15.43 4.22 12.61
C GLY A 79 -15.86 5.57 12.02
N ASN A 80 -14.92 6.52 11.90
CA ASN A 80 -15.13 7.84 11.30
C ASN A 80 -15.00 7.87 9.77
N ARG A 81 -14.64 6.74 9.12
CA ARG A 81 -14.54 6.67 7.66
C ARG A 81 -15.94 6.58 7.04
N SER A 82 -16.28 7.53 6.17
CA SER A 82 -17.54 7.48 5.41
C SER A 82 -17.49 6.36 4.36
N SER A 83 -18.60 5.66 4.19
CA SER A 83 -18.76 4.60 3.19
C SER A 83 -18.77 5.12 1.74
N ASP A 84 -18.88 6.42 1.54
CA ASP A 84 -19.24 7.04 0.27
C ASP A 84 -18.09 7.30 -0.71
N SER A 85 -16.86 6.95 -0.40
CA SER A 85 -15.77 7.58 -1.13
C SER A 85 -14.90 6.66 -1.99
N THR A 86 -15.14 5.36 -1.98
CA THR A 86 -14.22 4.47 -2.70
C THR A 86 -14.81 4.03 -4.04
N PRO A 87 -14.16 4.36 -5.15
CA PRO A 87 -14.63 3.98 -6.48
C PRO A 87 -14.34 2.50 -6.75
N HIS A 88 -15.14 1.61 -6.16
CA HIS A 88 -14.98 0.16 -6.34
C HIS A 88 -15.40 -0.32 -7.73
N GLU A 89 -16.18 0.48 -8.46
CA GLU A 89 -16.76 0.13 -9.77
C GLU A 89 -15.72 -0.31 -10.81
N ASN A 90 -14.53 0.29 -10.77
CA ASN A 90 -13.47 0.01 -11.75
C ASN A 90 -12.46 -1.05 -11.29
N ASN A 91 -12.57 -1.52 -10.04
CA ASN A 91 -11.56 -2.43 -9.48
C ASN A 91 -11.43 -3.73 -10.28
N GLY A 92 -12.54 -4.29 -10.75
CA GLY A 92 -12.53 -5.51 -11.58
C GLY A 92 -11.72 -5.32 -12.87
N HIS A 93 -11.95 -4.21 -13.57
CA HIS A 93 -11.21 -3.90 -14.80
C HIS A 93 -9.74 -3.62 -14.55
N ILE A 94 -9.43 -2.86 -13.49
CA ILE A 94 -8.04 -2.57 -13.11
C ILE A 94 -7.31 -3.87 -12.79
N LYS A 95 -7.88 -4.74 -11.94
CA LYS A 95 -7.28 -6.03 -11.58
C LYS A 95 -7.04 -6.92 -12.80
N MET A 96 -8.02 -7.00 -13.68
CA MET A 96 -7.90 -7.77 -14.94
C MET A 96 -6.76 -7.21 -15.81
N MET A 97 -6.69 -5.89 -16.02
CA MET A 97 -5.61 -5.30 -16.82
C MET A 97 -4.24 -5.45 -16.15
N LEU A 98 -4.16 -5.40 -14.80
CA LEU A 98 -2.92 -5.70 -14.07
C LEU A 98 -2.48 -7.16 -14.24
N ALA A 99 -3.43 -8.10 -14.21
CA ALA A 99 -3.14 -9.52 -14.47
C ALA A 99 -2.59 -9.70 -15.89
N CYS A 100 -3.17 -9.04 -16.90
CA CYS A 100 -2.63 -9.05 -18.27
C CYS A 100 -1.18 -8.55 -18.35
N LEU A 101 -0.78 -7.64 -17.47
CA LEU A 101 0.61 -7.13 -17.37
C LEU A 101 1.51 -8.01 -16.47
N GLY A 102 1.00 -9.11 -15.91
CA GLY A 102 1.74 -10.02 -15.03
C GLY A 102 1.85 -9.54 -13.59
N ILE A 103 0.98 -8.64 -13.15
CA ILE A 103 0.95 -8.12 -11.78
C ILE A 103 -0.12 -8.86 -10.99
N PRO A 104 0.26 -9.71 -10.01
CA PRO A 104 -0.70 -10.40 -9.15
C PRO A 104 -1.42 -9.41 -8.23
N SER A 105 -2.70 -9.70 -7.98
CA SER A 105 -3.53 -9.03 -6.98
C SER A 105 -3.65 -9.93 -5.74
N ILE A 106 -3.30 -9.39 -4.57
CA ILE A 106 -3.32 -10.12 -3.30
C ILE A 106 -4.35 -9.48 -2.37
N PHE A 107 -5.11 -10.31 -1.67
CA PHE A 107 -6.27 -9.90 -0.87
C PHE A 107 -6.15 -10.40 0.57
N PRO A 108 -6.58 -9.60 1.57
CA PRO A 108 -6.67 -10.06 2.95
C PRO A 108 -7.84 -11.02 3.15
N ARG A 109 -7.77 -11.77 4.24
CA ARG A 109 -8.88 -12.59 4.74
C ARG A 109 -9.37 -12.07 6.10
N GLU A 110 -8.57 -12.23 7.17
CA GLU A 110 -8.90 -11.76 8.53
C GLU A 110 -8.20 -10.45 8.91
N LEU A 111 -7.07 -10.18 8.27
CA LEU A 111 -6.26 -8.98 8.47
C LEU A 111 -6.61 -7.87 7.45
N GLU A 112 -5.77 -6.86 7.36
CA GLU A 112 -5.88 -5.77 6.39
C GLU A 112 -4.78 -5.86 5.31
N ALA A 113 -4.90 -5.07 4.25
CA ALA A 113 -3.88 -4.98 3.20
C ALA A 113 -2.48 -4.67 3.76
N ASP A 114 -2.42 -3.84 4.81
CA ASP A 114 -1.17 -3.41 5.43
C ASP A 114 -0.39 -4.59 6.02
N ASP A 115 -1.10 -5.56 6.61
CA ASP A 115 -0.50 -6.78 7.15
C ASP A 115 0.05 -7.69 6.04
N ILE A 116 -0.58 -7.70 4.85
CA ILE A 116 -0.04 -8.40 3.68
C ILE A 116 1.24 -7.73 3.20
N VAL A 117 1.28 -6.39 3.13
CA VAL A 117 2.48 -5.64 2.76
C VAL A 117 3.62 -5.99 3.72
N ALA A 118 3.35 -6.00 5.04
CA ALA A 118 4.33 -6.40 6.05
C ALA A 118 4.82 -7.84 5.85
N TYR A 119 3.90 -8.78 5.59
CA TYR A 119 4.25 -10.17 5.28
C TYR A 119 5.18 -10.28 4.07
N ILE A 120 4.86 -9.57 2.98
CA ILE A 120 5.68 -9.57 1.77
C ILE A 120 7.07 -8.99 2.06
N CYS A 121 7.16 -7.90 2.85
CA CYS A 121 8.43 -7.29 3.21
C CYS A 121 9.32 -8.21 4.05
N LYS A 122 8.74 -8.94 5.01
CA LYS A 122 9.45 -9.88 5.87
C LYS A 122 9.89 -11.14 5.13
N LYS A 123 9.07 -11.63 4.20
CA LYS A 123 9.30 -12.89 3.51
C LYS A 123 10.25 -12.79 2.33
N ASN A 124 10.18 -11.70 1.58
CA ASN A 124 10.95 -11.53 0.35
C ASN A 124 12.36 -11.04 0.66
N GLU A 125 13.35 -11.79 0.19
CA GLU A 125 14.73 -11.31 0.20
C GLU A 125 14.96 -10.22 -0.84
N GLY A 126 15.94 -9.34 -0.55
CA GLY A 126 16.36 -8.26 -1.43
C GLY A 126 15.53 -6.99 -1.29
N LYS A 127 15.71 -6.06 -2.20
CA LYS A 127 15.16 -4.70 -2.09
C LYS A 127 13.64 -4.68 -2.28
N LYS A 128 12.96 -3.94 -1.43
CA LYS A 128 11.51 -3.71 -1.49
C LYS A 128 11.21 -2.21 -1.61
N VAL A 129 10.23 -1.88 -2.45
CA VAL A 129 9.71 -0.53 -2.59
C VAL A 129 8.21 -0.59 -2.34
N ILE A 130 7.76 -0.02 -1.23
CA ILE A 130 6.34 0.14 -0.92
C ILE A 130 5.89 1.47 -1.55
N VAL A 131 4.83 1.45 -2.35
CA VAL A 131 4.23 2.65 -2.94
C VAL A 131 2.93 2.97 -2.22
N SER A 132 2.96 3.91 -1.29
CA SER A 132 1.80 4.40 -0.54
C SER A 132 2.06 5.78 0.04
N VAL A 133 0.99 6.50 0.39
CA VAL A 133 1.06 7.72 1.22
C VAL A 133 0.84 7.42 2.70
N ASP A 134 0.47 6.17 3.03
CA ASP A 134 0.23 5.76 4.39
C ASP A 134 1.53 5.68 5.18
N GLN A 135 1.57 6.41 6.29
CA GLN A 135 2.75 6.47 7.14
C GLN A 135 2.87 5.26 8.07
N ASP A 136 1.87 4.38 8.12
CA ASP A 136 1.94 3.14 8.89
C ASP A 136 3.02 2.21 8.35
N PHE A 137 3.28 2.29 7.05
CA PHE A 137 4.38 1.56 6.42
C PHE A 137 5.78 2.07 6.78
N LEU A 138 5.91 3.21 7.47
CA LEU A 138 7.21 3.68 7.95
C LEU A 138 7.85 2.69 8.94
N GLN A 139 7.05 1.90 9.66
CA GLN A 139 7.55 0.84 10.54
C GLN A 139 8.22 -0.33 9.80
N LEU A 140 8.05 -0.41 8.48
CA LEU A 140 8.63 -1.46 7.63
C LEU A 140 9.91 -1.02 6.92
N VAL A 141 10.31 0.26 7.09
CA VAL A 141 11.51 0.80 6.44
C VAL A 141 12.76 0.23 7.12
N ASP A 142 13.65 -0.33 6.32
CA ASP A 142 14.94 -0.89 6.75
C ASP A 142 16.01 -0.64 5.66
N ASP A 143 17.16 -1.33 5.74
CA ASP A 143 18.23 -1.21 4.75
C ASP A 143 17.84 -1.71 3.34
N GLU A 144 16.84 -2.57 3.26
CA GLU A 144 16.37 -3.15 2.00
C GLU A 144 14.97 -2.64 1.58
N THR A 145 14.20 -2.07 2.51
CA THR A 145 12.82 -1.64 2.31
C THR A 145 12.72 -0.12 2.35
N ILE A 146 12.17 0.49 1.31
CA ILE A 146 11.87 1.91 1.25
C ILE A 146 10.37 2.14 1.09
N LEU A 147 9.85 3.23 1.66
CA LEU A 147 8.50 3.73 1.38
C LEU A 147 8.59 4.91 0.42
N PHE A 148 7.95 4.80 -0.73
CA PHE A 148 7.78 5.89 -1.68
C PHE A 148 6.41 6.54 -1.53
N ASP A 149 6.40 7.80 -1.11
CA ASP A 149 5.20 8.65 -1.11
C ASP A 149 5.05 9.33 -2.48
N PRO A 150 4.08 8.92 -3.29
CA PRO A 150 3.92 9.46 -4.64
C PRO A 150 3.32 10.87 -4.70
N ILE A 151 2.71 11.36 -3.62
CA ILE A 151 2.19 12.74 -3.53
C ILE A 151 3.34 13.70 -3.26
N ARG A 152 4.13 13.41 -2.22
CA ARG A 152 5.30 14.23 -1.85
C ARG A 152 6.49 13.99 -2.75
N LYS A 153 6.47 12.91 -3.57
CA LYS A 153 7.58 12.41 -4.39
C LYS A 153 8.85 12.15 -3.57
N LYS A 154 8.66 11.64 -2.35
CA LYS A 154 9.74 11.36 -1.39
C LYS A 154 9.90 9.86 -1.18
N GLU A 155 11.14 9.43 -1.01
CA GLU A 155 11.50 8.09 -0.58
C GLU A 155 11.96 8.16 0.87
N PHE A 156 11.25 7.46 1.76
CA PHE A 156 11.68 7.29 3.14
C PHE A 156 12.63 6.11 3.19
N ILE A 157 13.84 6.37 3.67
CA ILE A 157 14.94 5.42 3.80
C ILE A 157 15.46 5.46 5.23
N ILE A 158 15.94 4.33 5.74
CA ILE A 158 16.36 4.21 7.13
C ILE A 158 17.49 5.20 7.50
N SER A 159 18.46 5.40 6.62
CA SER A 159 19.61 6.28 6.87
C SER A 159 19.26 7.78 7.01
N LYS A 160 18.05 8.18 6.60
CA LYS A 160 17.52 9.56 6.71
C LYS A 160 16.19 9.61 7.44
N PHE A 161 15.82 8.55 8.14
CA PHE A 161 14.49 8.40 8.71
C PHE A 161 14.16 9.55 9.68
N GLU A 162 15.04 9.85 10.62
CA GLU A 162 14.83 10.91 11.61
C GLU A 162 14.79 12.30 10.93
N GLU A 163 15.68 12.58 9.98
CA GLU A 163 15.66 13.83 9.21
C GLU A 163 14.31 14.03 8.49
N MET A 164 13.74 12.95 7.96
CA MET A 164 12.52 12.99 7.15
C MET A 164 11.24 13.00 7.98
N THR A 165 11.23 12.37 9.14
CA THR A 165 10.05 12.17 9.99
C THR A 165 10.04 13.04 11.25
N GLY A 166 11.20 13.51 11.67
CA GLY A 166 11.41 14.23 12.94
C GLY A 166 11.39 13.32 14.17
N THR A 167 11.52 11.99 13.98
CA THR A 167 11.51 10.99 15.05
C THR A 167 12.48 9.87 14.68
N ALA A 168 13.29 9.41 15.61
CA ALA A 168 14.17 8.27 15.38
C ALA A 168 13.33 7.01 15.05
N PHE A 169 13.87 6.13 14.21
CA PHE A 169 13.14 4.93 13.78
C PHE A 169 12.66 4.07 14.96
N ASN A 170 13.53 3.84 15.93
CA ASN A 170 13.21 3.03 17.11
C ASN A 170 12.10 3.65 17.98
N ASP A 171 11.91 4.96 17.91
CA ASP A 171 10.90 5.68 18.68
C ASP A 171 9.59 5.86 17.92
N TRP A 172 9.57 5.59 16.59
CA TRP A 172 8.44 5.87 15.72
C TRP A 172 7.13 5.26 16.23
N MET A 173 7.13 3.95 16.50
CA MET A 173 5.94 3.24 17.00
C MET A 173 5.54 3.74 18.37
N THR A 174 6.49 3.99 19.26
CA THR A 174 6.23 4.56 20.59
C THR A 174 5.53 5.91 20.48
N VAL A 175 6.07 6.81 19.66
CA VAL A 175 5.46 8.12 19.43
C VAL A 175 4.05 7.99 18.86
N LYS A 176 3.82 7.08 17.91
CA LYS A 176 2.51 6.82 17.34
C LYS A 176 1.53 6.29 18.39
N CYS A 177 1.93 5.35 19.22
CA CYS A 177 1.10 4.80 20.30
C CYS A 177 0.71 5.86 21.33
N LEU A 178 1.65 6.72 21.72
CA LEU A 178 1.41 7.81 22.68
C LEU A 178 0.46 8.88 22.12
N ARG A 179 0.58 9.21 20.82
CA ARG A 179 -0.20 10.30 20.20
C ARG A 179 -1.52 9.84 19.59
N GLY A 180 -1.68 8.55 19.34
CA GLY A 180 -2.81 7.99 18.60
C GLY A 180 -2.81 8.39 17.13
N ASP A 181 -3.86 7.99 16.41
CA ASP A 181 -4.09 8.31 15.02
C ASP A 181 -5.54 8.75 14.79
N LYS A 182 -5.73 10.02 14.45
CA LYS A 182 -7.08 10.58 14.19
C LYS A 182 -7.70 10.02 12.92
N SER A 183 -6.91 9.62 11.93
CA SER A 183 -7.41 9.08 10.68
C SER A 183 -8.04 7.70 10.86
N ASP A 184 -7.54 6.94 11.83
CA ASP A 184 -8.05 5.62 12.19
C ASP A 184 -8.98 5.65 13.41
N ASN A 185 -9.31 6.85 13.90
CA ASN A 185 -10.14 7.03 15.08
C ASN A 185 -9.55 6.38 16.35
N VAL A 186 -8.23 6.31 16.44
CA VAL A 186 -7.52 5.76 17.59
C VAL A 186 -7.02 6.90 18.48
N PRO A 187 -7.55 7.04 19.71
CA PRO A 187 -7.14 8.10 20.60
C PRO A 187 -5.71 7.90 21.12
N GLY A 188 -4.97 8.98 21.23
CA GLY A 188 -3.72 8.97 21.97
C GLY A 188 -3.94 9.04 23.47
N ILE A 189 -2.85 8.91 24.24
CA ILE A 189 -2.87 9.06 25.70
C ILE A 189 -3.17 10.52 26.04
N PRO A 190 -4.17 10.81 26.87
CA PRO A 190 -4.53 12.18 27.23
C PRO A 190 -3.34 12.98 27.79
N GLY A 191 -3.12 14.17 27.24
CA GLY A 191 -2.04 15.06 27.65
C GLY A 191 -0.65 14.74 27.09
N PHE A 192 -0.48 13.68 26.27
CA PHE A 192 0.79 13.35 25.62
C PHE A 192 0.97 14.14 24.30
N GLY A 193 1.12 15.45 24.42
CA GLY A 193 1.62 16.29 23.34
C GLY A 193 3.13 16.16 23.15
N LYS A 194 3.69 16.88 22.19
CA LYS A 194 5.13 16.80 21.82
C LYS A 194 6.09 16.84 23.00
N VAL A 195 5.83 17.71 24.01
CA VAL A 195 6.72 17.87 25.17
C VAL A 195 6.72 16.64 26.08
N LYS A 196 5.53 16.06 26.36
CA LYS A 196 5.46 14.87 27.21
C LYS A 196 5.98 13.62 26.49
N VAL A 197 5.73 13.49 25.19
CA VAL A 197 6.32 12.42 24.37
C VAL A 197 7.84 12.46 24.48
N LYS A 198 8.46 13.66 24.30
CA LYS A 198 9.90 13.79 24.46
C LYS A 198 10.39 13.39 25.86
N LYS A 199 9.71 13.87 26.93
CA LYS A 199 10.08 13.51 28.32
C LYS A 199 9.98 11.99 28.55
N PHE A 200 9.00 11.32 27.94
CA PHE A 200 8.86 9.87 28.03
C PHE A 200 10.02 9.15 27.32
N LEU A 201 10.34 9.56 26.10
CA LEU A 201 11.47 9.00 25.35
C LEU A 201 12.82 9.23 26.04
N ASP A 202 12.97 10.37 26.73
CA ASP A 202 14.17 10.71 27.53
C ASP A 202 14.19 9.97 28.90
N GLY A 203 13.18 9.13 29.22
CA GLY A 203 13.09 8.38 30.49
C GLY A 203 12.77 9.25 31.71
N ASN A 204 12.25 10.46 31.50
CA ASN A 204 11.97 11.43 32.60
C ASN A 204 10.56 11.31 33.19
N ILE A 205 9.69 10.55 32.57
CA ILE A 205 8.32 10.25 33.06
C ILE A 205 7.95 8.82 32.66
N ASP A 206 7.14 8.17 33.50
CA ASP A 206 6.56 6.86 33.24
C ASP A 206 5.06 6.98 32.92
N LEU A 207 4.49 5.93 32.35
CA LEU A 207 3.05 5.78 32.16
C LEU A 207 2.42 5.25 33.43
N THR A 208 1.23 5.77 33.79
CA THR A 208 0.38 5.12 34.78
C THR A 208 -0.15 3.79 34.24
N GLU A 209 -0.70 2.94 35.08
CA GLU A 209 -1.31 1.66 34.65
C GLU A 209 -2.40 1.87 33.59
N GLU A 210 -3.26 2.85 33.77
CA GLU A 210 -4.31 3.21 32.82
C GLU A 210 -3.72 3.69 31.47
N GLN A 211 -2.69 4.53 31.52
CA GLN A 211 -1.99 4.98 30.31
C GLN A 211 -1.25 3.85 29.60
N GLN A 212 -0.70 2.90 30.35
CA GLN A 212 -0.07 1.71 29.80
C GLN A 212 -1.08 0.81 29.08
N GLN A 213 -2.31 0.70 29.59
CA GLN A 213 -3.37 -0.03 28.90
C GLN A 213 -3.72 0.60 27.55
N ILE A 214 -3.86 1.96 27.52
CA ILE A 214 -4.11 2.67 26.25
C ILE A 214 -2.94 2.47 25.29
N TYR A 215 -1.70 2.58 25.75
CA TYR A 215 -0.50 2.35 24.96
C TYR A 215 -0.51 0.94 24.34
N ASN A 216 -0.77 -0.09 25.13
CA ASN A 216 -0.78 -1.47 24.67
C ASN A 216 -1.89 -1.72 23.64
N THR A 217 -3.06 -1.13 23.83
CA THR A 217 -4.16 -1.18 22.86
C THR A 217 -3.74 -0.52 21.54
N ASN A 218 -3.16 0.68 21.61
CA ASN A 218 -2.70 1.40 20.43
C ASN A 218 -1.58 0.63 19.71
N PHE A 219 -0.65 0.05 20.46
CA PHE A 219 0.41 -0.78 19.88
C PHE A 219 -0.18 -2.00 19.15
N SER A 220 -1.16 -2.68 19.74
CA SER A 220 -1.84 -3.80 19.08
C SER A 220 -2.55 -3.36 17.80
N LEU A 221 -3.15 -2.16 17.77
CA LEU A 221 -3.85 -1.67 16.57
C LEU A 221 -2.91 -1.25 15.45
N PHE A 222 -1.78 -0.61 15.79
CA PHE A 222 -0.86 -0.06 14.79
C PHE A 222 0.21 -1.04 14.32
N SER A 223 0.59 -2.04 15.15
CA SER A 223 1.62 -3.00 14.77
C SER A 223 1.20 -3.84 13.57
N LEU A 224 2.11 -3.98 12.62
CA LEU A 224 2.00 -4.87 11.46
C LEU A 224 2.64 -6.25 11.70
N ASP A 225 2.93 -6.59 12.98
CA ASP A 225 3.50 -7.88 13.37
C ASP A 225 2.42 -8.96 13.65
N LYS A 226 1.13 -8.61 13.56
CA LYS A 226 0.02 -9.55 13.81
C LYS A 226 0.12 -10.83 12.97
N ILE A 227 0.57 -10.70 11.74
CA ILE A 227 0.75 -11.82 10.82
C ILE A 227 1.74 -12.87 11.35
N ASP A 228 2.69 -12.49 12.20
CA ASP A 228 3.78 -13.36 12.65
C ASP A 228 3.28 -14.61 13.39
N ASN A 229 2.12 -14.49 14.05
CA ASN A 229 1.50 -15.57 14.82
C ASN A 229 0.29 -16.21 14.10
N MET A 230 0.09 -15.94 12.80
CA MET A 230 -1.09 -16.37 12.05
C MET A 230 -0.71 -17.28 10.88
N GLU A 231 -0.35 -18.53 11.16
CA GLU A 231 0.11 -19.48 10.12
C GLU A 231 -0.92 -19.73 9.03
N ALA A 232 -2.22 -19.71 9.36
CA ALA A 232 -3.28 -19.86 8.38
C ALA A 232 -3.35 -18.67 7.41
N GLU A 233 -3.12 -17.45 7.89
CA GLU A 233 -3.05 -16.24 7.07
C GLU A 233 -1.78 -16.24 6.21
N LYS A 234 -0.63 -16.58 6.79
CA LYS A 234 0.62 -16.71 6.03
C LYS A 234 0.48 -17.69 4.88
N SER A 235 -0.11 -18.87 5.16
CA SER A 235 -0.37 -19.89 4.13
C SER A 235 -1.33 -19.39 3.06
N TYR A 236 -2.37 -18.65 3.45
CA TYR A 236 -3.33 -18.08 2.52
C TYR A 236 -2.69 -17.03 1.60
N TYR A 237 -1.86 -16.13 2.15
CA TYR A 237 -1.16 -15.12 1.33
C TYR A 237 -0.10 -15.76 0.44
N GLN A 238 0.62 -16.76 0.96
CA GLN A 238 1.61 -17.47 0.17
C GLN A 238 0.99 -18.16 -1.05
N LYS A 239 -0.15 -18.81 -0.88
CA LYS A 239 -0.89 -19.43 -2.00
C LYS A 239 -1.22 -18.40 -3.08
N GLN A 240 -1.68 -17.20 -2.71
CA GLN A 240 -1.97 -16.13 -3.68
C GLN A 240 -0.69 -15.65 -4.40
N LEU A 241 0.44 -15.51 -3.65
CA LEU A 241 1.72 -15.08 -4.21
C LEU A 241 2.33 -16.10 -5.17
N ASP A 242 2.03 -17.40 -4.95
CA ASP A 242 2.53 -18.51 -5.76
C ASP A 242 1.59 -18.83 -6.95
N MET A 243 0.39 -18.25 -6.98
CA MET A 243 -0.52 -18.43 -8.11
C MET A 243 0.10 -17.85 -9.38
N PRO A 244 0.14 -18.60 -10.48
CA PRO A 244 0.63 -18.08 -11.75
C PRO A 244 -0.29 -16.97 -12.25
N VAL A 245 0.31 -15.86 -12.65
CA VAL A 245 -0.41 -14.76 -13.29
C VAL A 245 -0.37 -14.96 -14.79
N ASN A 246 -1.54 -15.05 -15.40
CA ASN A 246 -1.64 -15.23 -16.84
C ASN A 246 -1.44 -13.88 -17.56
N GLN A 247 -0.20 -13.63 -17.98
CA GLN A 247 0.11 -12.46 -18.80
C GLN A 247 -0.54 -12.60 -20.19
N ASP A 248 -1.29 -11.58 -20.60
CA ASP A 248 -1.94 -11.54 -21.91
C ASP A 248 -1.83 -10.13 -22.54
N TRP A 249 -0.78 -9.95 -23.32
CA TRP A 249 -0.55 -8.69 -24.04
C TRP A 249 -1.66 -8.35 -25.02
N ARG A 250 -2.19 -9.36 -25.72
CA ARG A 250 -3.24 -9.15 -26.72
C ARG A 250 -4.53 -8.63 -26.04
N MET A 251 -4.93 -9.29 -24.96
CA MET A 251 -6.10 -8.87 -24.18
C MET A 251 -5.89 -7.45 -23.60
N PHE A 252 -4.69 -7.13 -23.08
CA PHE A 252 -4.37 -5.80 -22.61
C PHE A 252 -4.55 -4.73 -23.69
N ILE A 253 -4.03 -4.97 -24.90
CA ILE A 253 -4.14 -4.03 -26.02
C ILE A 253 -5.58 -3.91 -26.53
N ASP A 254 -6.33 -5.00 -26.56
CA ASP A 254 -7.74 -4.96 -27.00
C ASP A 254 -8.61 -4.17 -26.00
N GLU A 255 -8.38 -4.30 -24.70
CA GLU A 255 -9.01 -3.45 -23.68
C GLU A 255 -8.61 -1.97 -23.84
N CYS A 256 -7.35 -1.68 -24.14
CA CYS A 256 -6.91 -0.31 -24.41
C CYS A 256 -7.60 0.30 -25.64
N LYS A 257 -7.83 -0.49 -26.70
CA LYS A 257 -8.58 -0.04 -27.88
C LYS A 257 -10.04 0.22 -27.58
N GLN A 258 -10.71 -0.70 -26.85
CA GLN A 258 -12.12 -0.54 -26.47
C GLN A 258 -12.37 0.71 -25.62
N ARG A 259 -11.38 1.12 -24.81
CA ARG A 259 -11.44 2.29 -23.91
C ARG A 259 -10.84 3.55 -24.51
N ASP A 260 -10.34 3.48 -25.75
CA ASP A 260 -9.65 4.58 -26.44
C ASP A 260 -8.44 5.13 -25.67
N PHE A 261 -7.60 4.27 -25.12
CA PHE A 261 -6.38 4.66 -24.41
C PHE A 261 -5.24 4.99 -25.39
N GLN A 262 -5.44 5.98 -26.25
CA GLN A 262 -4.53 6.36 -27.33
C GLN A 262 -3.09 6.55 -26.90
N ARG A 263 -2.85 7.15 -25.72
CA ARG A 263 -1.48 7.37 -25.22
C ARG A 263 -0.76 6.08 -24.85
N ILE A 264 -1.49 5.04 -24.42
CA ILE A 264 -0.91 3.70 -24.18
C ILE A 264 -0.65 3.04 -25.53
N LEU A 265 -1.63 3.07 -26.43
CA LEU A 265 -1.53 2.47 -27.77
C LEU A 265 -0.37 3.05 -28.59
N ASN A 266 -0.17 4.39 -28.55
CA ASN A 266 0.95 5.06 -29.22
C ASN A 266 2.32 4.72 -28.61
N LYS A 267 2.38 4.13 -27.42
CA LYS A 267 3.60 3.70 -26.72
C LYS A 267 3.61 2.21 -26.42
N GLN A 268 2.83 1.42 -27.16
CA GLN A 268 2.63 0.00 -26.87
C GLN A 268 3.95 -0.81 -26.83
N GLU A 269 4.91 -0.50 -27.68
CA GLU A 269 6.24 -1.15 -27.65
C GLU A 269 6.99 -0.89 -26.34
N THR A 270 6.92 0.34 -25.83
CA THR A 270 7.55 0.69 -24.53
C THR A 270 6.87 -0.04 -23.37
N TRP A 271 5.55 -0.14 -23.39
CA TRP A 271 4.79 -0.91 -22.41
C TRP A 271 5.12 -2.39 -22.50
N HIS A 272 5.15 -2.96 -23.72
CA HIS A 272 5.50 -4.36 -23.93
C HIS A 272 6.92 -4.65 -23.41
N THR A 273 7.89 -3.82 -23.78
CA THR A 273 9.27 -3.98 -23.33
C THR A 273 9.36 -3.95 -21.80
N LEU A 274 8.65 -3.01 -21.14
CA LEU A 274 8.71 -2.84 -19.70
C LEU A 274 8.14 -4.04 -18.93
N PHE A 275 6.99 -4.58 -19.35
CA PHE A 275 6.28 -5.61 -18.60
C PHE A 275 6.56 -7.03 -19.06
N PHE A 276 6.98 -7.23 -20.30
CA PHE A 276 7.15 -8.57 -20.88
C PHE A 276 8.61 -8.95 -21.18
N LEU A 277 9.45 -7.99 -21.53
CA LEU A 277 10.85 -8.25 -21.88
C LEU A 277 11.82 -7.91 -20.73
N GLY A 278 11.48 -6.95 -19.86
CA GLY A 278 12.33 -6.54 -18.75
C GLY A 278 12.73 -7.70 -17.84
N ASN A 279 11.77 -8.56 -17.52
CA ASN A 279 12.01 -9.73 -16.68
C ASN A 279 12.78 -10.86 -17.39
N LYS A 280 12.66 -10.98 -18.72
CA LYS A 280 13.39 -11.99 -19.50
C LYS A 280 14.84 -11.63 -19.74
N LEU A 281 15.16 -10.35 -19.94
CA LEU A 281 16.53 -9.90 -20.13
C LEU A 281 17.37 -10.06 -18.86
N GLN A 282 16.78 -9.85 -17.69
CA GLN A 282 17.46 -10.06 -16.40
C GLN A 282 17.71 -11.54 -16.11
N SER A 283 16.81 -12.44 -16.51
CA SER A 283 17.02 -13.91 -16.34
C SER A 283 18.04 -14.51 -17.32
N ILE A 284 18.42 -13.78 -18.37
CA ILE A 284 19.45 -14.22 -19.34
C ILE A 284 20.84 -13.64 -19.00
N LEU A 285 20.87 -12.51 -18.26
CA LEU A 285 22.11 -11.80 -17.92
C LEU A 285 22.60 -12.05 -16.47
N GLY A 286 21.83 -12.73 -15.64
CA GLY A 286 22.16 -13.19 -14.28
C GLY A 286 22.34 -14.68 -14.22
#